data_6bb1b588049d6d927a36d6c9f174f67e
#
_entry.id   6bb1b588049d6d927a36d6c9f174f67e
#
_cell.length_a   1.000
_cell.length_b   1.000
_cell.length_c   1.000
_cell.angle_alpha   90.00
_cell.angle_beta   90.00
_cell.angle_gamma   90.00
#
_symmetry.space_group_name_H-M   'P 1'
#
loop_
_entity.id
_entity.type
_entity.pdbx_description
1 polymer ?
#
loop_
_entity_poly.entity_id
_entity_poly.type
_entity_poly.pdbx_seq_one_letter_code
_entity_poly.pdbx_strand_id
1 'polypeptide(L)'
;MAKIAEQVVVFDGSNSVDKCSATFQDVCVLPSGRILVSWRGGPQKGPINKGENGYYSISDDGGKTWTEPRAPFATLKIDGGEGRARGFQLLSLGGNKVFGVMSLVEEIGEELPYFNEKTEAIKNTQLYTFFSEDGGETFSEPQRIEMKSKYRGLSCVLTSPPLLLKDGRVMVNFEVYKTYYDEGPFSHHAACIFSSDGGKTWGEEVTISEAGDIYPWDHRMGELEKGHLVDYIWTFDRRINDYLNIHMTESFDGGYTWSDLIDVGLPGQAGNPVQLPDGRVALPYFDRTGVPTLKLAFSYDGGKNFGEPMEVYRHEAPKAEHAKNAYAEAWDEMGKYTAGHCFQDLDTDGNLLIVNYAGPQTHQTNTMLTKVLV
;
A
#
# COMPACT_ATOMS: atom_id res chain seq x y z
N MET A 1 22.85 -9.62 12.87
CA MET A 1 22.85 -8.98 11.56
C MET A 1 21.74 -9.58 10.74
N ALA A 2 20.93 -8.73 10.12
CA ALA A 2 19.85 -9.17 9.26
C ALA A 2 20.40 -9.94 8.04
N LYS A 3 19.67 -10.98 7.61
CA LYS A 3 20.10 -11.88 6.52
C LYS A 3 18.90 -12.37 5.73
N ILE A 4 18.98 -12.32 4.39
CA ILE A 4 18.01 -12.97 3.53
C ILE A 4 18.10 -14.49 3.73
N ALA A 5 16.99 -15.09 4.13
CA ALA A 5 16.89 -16.55 4.29
C ALA A 5 16.33 -17.21 3.02
N GLU A 6 15.33 -16.59 2.41
CA GLU A 6 14.60 -17.18 1.30
C GLU A 6 13.96 -16.09 0.43
N GLN A 7 13.87 -16.34 -0.86
CA GLN A 7 13.06 -15.57 -1.81
C GLN A 7 12.23 -16.54 -2.64
N VAL A 8 10.91 -16.29 -2.69
CA VAL A 8 9.98 -17.15 -3.44
C VAL A 8 9.08 -16.32 -4.33
N VAL A 9 8.61 -16.93 -5.43
CA VAL A 9 7.55 -16.39 -6.27
C VAL A 9 6.22 -16.95 -5.74
N VAL A 10 5.40 -16.07 -5.18
CA VAL A 10 4.04 -16.43 -4.71
C VAL A 10 3.08 -16.58 -5.88
N PHE A 11 3.19 -15.69 -6.85
CA PHE A 11 2.42 -15.72 -8.08
C PHE A 11 3.31 -15.33 -9.26
N ASP A 12 3.32 -16.16 -10.30
CA ASP A 12 4.03 -15.90 -11.55
C ASP A 12 3.05 -15.37 -12.61
N GLY A 13 3.20 -14.09 -12.96
CA GLY A 13 2.35 -13.44 -13.96
C GLY A 13 2.47 -14.04 -15.37
N SER A 14 3.55 -14.76 -15.67
CA SER A 14 3.69 -15.45 -16.97
C SER A 14 2.71 -16.62 -17.16
N ASN A 15 2.15 -17.13 -16.07
CA ASN A 15 1.21 -18.24 -16.07
C ASN A 15 -0.26 -17.82 -16.29
N SER A 16 -0.52 -16.55 -16.54
CA SER A 16 -1.89 -16.05 -16.75
C SER A 16 -1.93 -15.00 -17.86
N VAL A 17 -3.02 -14.98 -18.62
CA VAL A 17 -3.26 -13.95 -19.63
C VAL A 17 -4.03 -12.77 -19.04
N ASP A 18 -4.99 -13.04 -18.16
CA ASP A 18 -5.91 -12.03 -17.63
C ASP A 18 -5.41 -11.38 -16.31
N LYS A 19 -4.44 -12.02 -15.63
CA LYS A 19 -3.91 -11.61 -14.32
C LYS A 19 -2.40 -11.38 -14.37
N CYS A 20 -1.82 -11.28 -15.54
CA CYS A 20 -0.38 -11.28 -15.77
C CYS A 20 0.35 -10.09 -15.10
N SER A 21 -0.36 -9.01 -14.79
CA SER A 21 0.16 -7.90 -14.01
C SER A 21 -0.31 -7.99 -12.55
N ALA A 22 0.57 -8.48 -11.67
CA ALA A 22 0.35 -8.48 -10.22
C ALA A 22 1.05 -7.28 -9.59
N THR A 23 0.29 -6.39 -8.93
CA THR A 23 0.79 -5.14 -8.32
C THR A 23 0.08 -4.85 -7.01
N PHE A 24 0.59 -3.90 -6.21
CA PHE A 24 0.03 -3.49 -4.92
C PHE A 24 -0.11 -4.67 -3.95
N GLN A 25 0.99 -5.41 -3.77
CA GLN A 25 1.05 -6.56 -2.87
C GLN A 25 0.88 -6.16 -1.42
N ASP A 26 0.35 -7.11 -0.63
CA ASP A 26 0.33 -7.04 0.81
C ASP A 26 0.58 -8.43 1.41
N VAL A 27 1.04 -8.48 2.65
CA VAL A 27 1.26 -9.71 3.42
C VAL A 27 0.63 -9.60 4.80
N CYS A 28 -0.13 -10.61 5.18
CA CYS A 28 -0.79 -10.70 6.47
C CYS A 28 -0.48 -12.05 7.11
N VAL A 29 0.08 -12.05 8.32
CA VAL A 29 0.41 -13.27 9.08
C VAL A 29 -0.60 -13.47 10.20
N LEU A 30 -1.20 -14.64 10.26
CA LEU A 30 -2.10 -15.03 11.34
C LEU A 30 -1.33 -15.65 12.51
N PRO A 31 -1.85 -15.59 13.75
CA PRO A 31 -1.24 -16.23 14.93
C PRO A 31 -0.97 -17.73 14.78
N SER A 32 -1.69 -18.40 13.88
CA SER A 32 -1.45 -19.82 13.53
C SER A 32 -0.19 -20.06 12.72
N GLY A 33 0.45 -19.01 12.20
CA GLY A 33 1.55 -19.09 11.23
C GLY A 33 1.07 -19.15 9.76
N ARG A 34 -0.26 -19.16 9.51
CA ARG A 34 -0.81 -19.00 8.17
C ARG A 34 -0.43 -17.63 7.61
N ILE A 35 0.01 -17.61 6.36
CA ILE A 35 0.39 -16.41 5.63
C ILE A 35 -0.60 -16.21 4.49
N LEU A 36 -1.16 -15.00 4.39
CA LEU A 36 -1.94 -14.56 3.25
C LEU A 36 -1.12 -13.49 2.52
N VAL A 37 -0.92 -13.67 1.22
CA VAL A 37 -0.34 -12.64 0.35
C VAL A 37 -1.42 -12.22 -0.62
N SER A 38 -1.67 -10.93 -0.70
CA SER A 38 -2.69 -10.35 -1.57
C SER A 38 -2.06 -9.39 -2.60
N TRP A 39 -2.77 -9.17 -3.71
CA TRP A 39 -2.35 -8.24 -4.77
C TRP A 39 -3.53 -7.83 -5.65
N ARG A 40 -3.36 -6.74 -6.39
CA ARG A 40 -4.20 -6.43 -7.52
C ARG A 40 -3.71 -7.20 -8.74
N GLY A 41 -4.58 -7.94 -9.42
CA GLY A 41 -4.31 -8.64 -10.67
C GLY A 41 -5.12 -8.11 -11.83
N GLY A 42 -4.49 -8.02 -13.00
CA GLY A 42 -5.13 -7.56 -14.22
C GLY A 42 -4.25 -7.80 -15.44
N PRO A 43 -4.71 -7.45 -16.67
CA PRO A 43 -3.94 -7.66 -17.90
C PRO A 43 -2.74 -6.73 -18.03
N GLN A 44 -2.71 -5.62 -17.31
CA GLN A 44 -1.58 -4.68 -17.24
C GLN A 44 -1.64 -3.81 -15.98
N LYS A 45 -0.54 -3.15 -15.63
CA LYS A 45 -0.43 -2.33 -14.43
C LYS A 45 -1.31 -1.07 -14.43
N GLY A 46 -1.53 -0.48 -15.55
CA GLY A 46 -2.35 0.73 -15.70
C GLY A 46 -2.51 1.14 -17.18
N PRO A 47 -3.47 1.99 -17.51
CA PRO A 47 -4.58 2.46 -16.69
C PRO A 47 -5.49 1.32 -16.23
N ILE A 48 -6.43 1.59 -15.31
CA ILE A 48 -7.36 0.60 -14.79
C ILE A 48 -8.16 -0.02 -15.94
N ASN A 49 -8.09 -1.34 -16.03
CA ASN A 49 -8.62 -2.10 -17.14
C ASN A 49 -9.80 -2.98 -16.71
N LYS A 50 -10.61 -3.36 -17.69
CA LYS A 50 -11.66 -4.36 -17.49
C LYS A 50 -11.04 -5.67 -17.00
N GLY A 51 -11.66 -6.29 -15.99
CA GLY A 51 -11.20 -7.55 -15.39
C GLY A 51 -10.18 -7.40 -14.26
N GLU A 52 -9.76 -6.20 -13.88
CA GLU A 52 -8.94 -6.00 -12.68
C GLU A 52 -9.70 -6.39 -11.41
N ASN A 53 -9.05 -7.15 -10.53
CA ASN A 53 -9.62 -7.61 -9.26
C ASN A 53 -8.54 -7.73 -8.18
N GLY A 54 -8.97 -7.86 -6.92
CA GLY A 54 -8.13 -8.29 -5.83
C GLY A 54 -7.98 -9.81 -5.82
N TYR A 55 -6.75 -10.27 -5.67
CA TYR A 55 -6.39 -11.69 -5.55
C TYR A 55 -5.58 -11.94 -4.29
N TYR A 56 -5.59 -13.17 -3.81
CA TYR A 56 -4.74 -13.62 -2.72
C TYR A 56 -4.42 -15.10 -2.84
N SER A 57 -3.32 -15.49 -2.19
CA SER A 57 -2.92 -16.89 -1.99
C SER A 57 -2.60 -17.13 -0.53
N ILE A 58 -2.75 -18.36 -0.08
CA ILE A 58 -2.54 -18.81 1.29
C ILE A 58 -1.37 -19.80 1.32
N SER A 59 -0.52 -19.66 2.36
CA SER A 59 0.48 -20.65 2.74
C SER A 59 0.29 -21.07 4.20
N ASP A 60 0.29 -22.38 4.46
CA ASP A 60 0.22 -22.97 5.79
C ASP A 60 1.54 -23.62 6.21
N ASP A 61 2.63 -23.44 5.45
CA ASP A 61 3.93 -24.07 5.66
C ASP A 61 5.10 -23.08 5.73
N GLY A 62 4.79 -21.84 6.13
CA GLY A 62 5.78 -20.78 6.31
C GLY A 62 6.25 -20.14 4.99
N GLY A 63 5.43 -20.17 3.95
CA GLY A 63 5.70 -19.53 2.65
C GLY A 63 6.34 -20.43 1.61
N LYS A 64 6.48 -21.75 1.87
CA LYS A 64 7.13 -22.70 0.94
C LYS A 64 6.21 -23.10 -0.20
N THR A 65 4.93 -23.32 0.10
CA THR A 65 3.90 -23.63 -0.91
C THR A 65 2.70 -22.70 -0.77
N TRP A 66 2.03 -22.46 -1.89
CA TRP A 66 0.94 -21.50 -1.99
C TRP A 66 -0.27 -22.11 -2.69
N THR A 67 -1.46 -21.73 -2.26
CA THR A 67 -2.69 -22.05 -2.98
C THR A 67 -2.70 -21.34 -4.33
N GLU A 68 -3.50 -21.88 -5.28
CA GLU A 68 -3.85 -21.13 -6.48
C GLU A 68 -4.47 -19.77 -6.13
N PRO A 69 -4.24 -18.72 -6.94
CA PRO A 69 -4.80 -17.40 -6.70
C PRO A 69 -6.33 -17.42 -6.63
N ARG A 70 -6.88 -16.86 -5.55
CA ARG A 70 -8.32 -16.73 -5.31
C ARG A 70 -8.74 -15.28 -5.44
N ALA A 71 -9.87 -15.02 -6.08
CA ALA A 71 -10.57 -13.74 -6.03
C ALA A 71 -11.77 -13.89 -5.09
N PRO A 72 -11.86 -13.16 -3.98
CA PRO A 72 -12.96 -13.35 -3.04
C PRO A 72 -14.30 -12.89 -3.62
N PHE A 73 -14.25 -11.97 -4.60
CA PHE A 73 -15.45 -11.37 -5.21
C PHE A 73 -15.43 -11.57 -6.72
N ALA A 74 -16.49 -12.19 -7.25
CA ALA A 74 -16.63 -12.39 -8.70
C ALA A 74 -16.94 -11.09 -9.44
N THR A 75 -17.67 -10.19 -8.80
CA THR A 75 -18.04 -8.86 -9.32
C THR A 75 -17.85 -7.82 -8.23
N LEU A 76 -17.32 -6.67 -8.61
CA LEU A 76 -17.14 -5.51 -7.73
C LEU A 76 -18.08 -4.40 -8.18
N LYS A 77 -18.73 -3.74 -7.23
CA LYS A 77 -19.66 -2.65 -7.52
C LYS A 77 -19.33 -1.41 -6.67
N ILE A 78 -19.42 -0.27 -7.30
CA ILE A 78 -19.28 1.04 -6.68
C ILE A 78 -20.45 1.94 -7.12
N ASP A 79 -21.16 2.54 -6.17
CA ASP A 79 -22.28 3.45 -6.42
C ASP A 79 -23.35 2.89 -7.40
N GLY A 80 -23.53 1.56 -7.40
CA GLY A 80 -24.48 0.87 -8.28
C GLY A 80 -23.98 0.53 -9.69
N GLY A 81 -22.78 1.03 -10.06
CA GLY A 81 -22.08 0.72 -11.30
C GLY A 81 -21.04 -0.41 -11.12
N GLU A 82 -20.35 -0.73 -12.20
CA GLU A 82 -19.21 -1.65 -12.16
C GLU A 82 -17.99 -0.95 -11.52
N GLY A 83 -17.25 -1.69 -10.70
CA GLY A 83 -16.03 -1.25 -10.04
C GLY A 83 -14.84 -2.16 -10.35
N ARG A 84 -13.64 -1.62 -10.15
CA ARG A 84 -12.37 -2.35 -10.29
C ARG A 84 -11.55 -2.18 -9.03
N ALA A 85 -10.89 -3.24 -8.57
CA ALA A 85 -10.00 -3.17 -7.42
C ALA A 85 -8.68 -2.49 -7.80
N ARG A 86 -8.30 -1.43 -7.06
CA ARG A 86 -6.99 -0.79 -7.18
C ARG A 86 -6.03 -1.18 -6.06
N GLY A 87 -6.52 -1.47 -4.89
CA GLY A 87 -5.77 -1.99 -3.75
C GLY A 87 -6.59 -3.10 -3.10
N PHE A 88 -5.93 -4.07 -2.49
CA PHE A 88 -6.57 -5.19 -1.79
C PHE A 88 -5.63 -5.62 -0.67
N GLN A 89 -5.94 -5.23 0.56
CA GLN A 89 -5.03 -5.39 1.69
C GLN A 89 -5.74 -6.09 2.85
N LEU A 90 -4.98 -6.89 3.59
CA LEU A 90 -5.47 -7.77 4.64
C LEU A 90 -4.79 -7.49 5.97
N LEU A 91 -5.52 -7.68 7.07
CA LEU A 91 -5.04 -7.48 8.43
C LEU A 91 -5.51 -8.59 9.33
N SER A 92 -4.64 -9.17 10.13
CA SER A 92 -5.00 -10.11 11.18
C SER A 92 -5.64 -9.38 12.36
N LEU A 93 -6.87 -9.76 12.72
CA LEU A 93 -7.54 -9.31 13.95
C LEU A 93 -7.35 -10.30 15.12
N GLY A 94 -6.45 -11.27 14.95
CA GLY A 94 -6.20 -12.33 15.92
C GLY A 94 -7.02 -13.60 15.67
N GLY A 95 -6.49 -14.74 16.10
CA GLY A 95 -7.06 -16.06 15.80
C GLY A 95 -7.17 -16.27 14.27
N ASN A 96 -8.35 -16.66 13.80
CA ASN A 96 -8.64 -16.83 12.37
C ASN A 96 -9.36 -15.63 11.74
N LYS A 97 -9.45 -14.49 12.45
CA LYS A 97 -10.15 -13.33 11.97
C LYS A 97 -9.26 -12.47 11.08
N VAL A 98 -9.74 -12.19 9.88
CA VAL A 98 -9.07 -11.31 8.92
C VAL A 98 -9.99 -10.15 8.58
N PHE A 99 -9.49 -8.94 8.69
CA PHE A 99 -10.08 -7.72 8.16
C PHE A 99 -9.46 -7.46 6.80
N GLY A 100 -10.29 -7.14 5.81
CA GLY A 100 -9.83 -6.73 4.50
C GLY A 100 -10.31 -5.32 4.17
N VAL A 101 -9.49 -4.58 3.44
CA VAL A 101 -9.86 -3.28 2.86
C VAL A 101 -9.38 -3.19 1.41
N MET A 102 -10.19 -2.57 0.56
CA MET A 102 -9.85 -2.34 -0.84
C MET A 102 -10.31 -0.97 -1.31
N SER A 103 -9.60 -0.42 -2.29
CA SER A 103 -10.08 0.70 -3.07
C SER A 103 -10.81 0.17 -4.29
N LEU A 104 -12.05 0.58 -4.48
CA LEU A 104 -12.79 0.35 -5.72
C LEU A 104 -12.83 1.63 -6.53
N VAL A 105 -12.50 1.49 -7.80
CA VAL A 105 -12.56 2.57 -8.80
C VAL A 105 -13.76 2.35 -9.69
N GLU A 106 -14.54 3.39 -9.90
CA GLU A 106 -15.68 3.37 -10.81
C GLU A 106 -15.23 3.22 -12.27
N GLU A 107 -15.86 2.31 -12.99
CA GLU A 107 -15.66 2.16 -14.42
C GLU A 107 -16.53 3.15 -15.19
N ILE A 108 -16.04 4.38 -15.31
CA ILE A 108 -16.65 5.43 -16.13
C ILE A 108 -15.79 5.68 -17.37
N GLY A 109 -16.38 5.50 -18.55
CA GLY A 109 -15.69 5.76 -19.81
C GLY A 109 -14.41 4.93 -19.97
N GLU A 110 -14.46 3.80 -20.63
CA GLU A 110 -13.33 2.87 -20.78
C GLU A 110 -12.05 3.55 -21.30
N GLU A 111 -12.18 4.66 -22.02
CA GLU A 111 -11.07 5.42 -22.63
C GLU A 111 -10.49 6.51 -21.73
N LEU A 112 -11.12 6.81 -20.58
CA LEU A 112 -10.62 7.86 -19.69
C LEU A 112 -9.47 7.33 -18.82
N PRO A 113 -8.35 8.08 -18.72
CA PRO A 113 -7.27 7.71 -17.82
C PRO A 113 -7.72 7.77 -16.37
N TYR A 114 -7.04 7.02 -15.49
CA TYR A 114 -7.33 7.06 -14.06
C TYR A 114 -7.09 8.44 -13.45
N PHE A 115 -5.99 9.06 -13.81
CA PHE A 115 -5.65 10.43 -13.44
C PHE A 115 -6.00 11.39 -14.58
N ASN A 116 -6.72 12.45 -14.26
CA ASN A 116 -7.08 13.51 -15.19
C ASN A 116 -6.05 14.65 -15.10
N GLU A 117 -5.18 14.76 -16.09
CA GLU A 117 -4.11 15.78 -16.11
C GLU A 117 -4.65 17.22 -16.05
N LYS A 118 -5.84 17.49 -16.63
CA LYS A 118 -6.42 18.82 -16.66
C LYS A 118 -6.89 19.29 -15.28
N THR A 119 -7.49 18.39 -14.52
CA THR A 119 -8.07 18.69 -13.20
C THR A 119 -7.16 18.29 -12.03
N GLU A 120 -6.11 17.51 -12.31
CA GLU A 120 -5.24 16.87 -11.30
C GLU A 120 -6.05 16.03 -10.29
N ALA A 121 -7.05 15.34 -10.79
CA ALA A 121 -7.98 14.51 -10.02
C ALA A 121 -7.97 13.06 -10.52
N ILE A 122 -8.56 12.16 -9.75
CA ILE A 122 -8.68 10.74 -10.13
C ILE A 122 -10.14 10.34 -10.34
N LYS A 123 -10.35 9.21 -11.03
CA LYS A 123 -11.69 8.58 -11.12
C LYS A 123 -12.26 8.36 -9.73
N ASN A 124 -13.60 8.37 -9.62
CA ASN A 124 -14.28 8.08 -8.36
C ASN A 124 -13.74 6.78 -7.78
N THR A 125 -13.14 6.88 -6.62
CA THR A 125 -12.48 5.79 -5.91
C THR A 125 -12.94 5.82 -4.45
N GLN A 126 -13.43 4.68 -3.95
CA GLN A 126 -13.99 4.59 -2.60
C GLN A 126 -13.43 3.36 -1.87
N LEU A 127 -13.41 3.43 -0.55
CA LEU A 127 -12.91 2.36 0.31
C LEU A 127 -14.03 1.41 0.71
N TYR A 128 -13.75 0.12 0.62
CA TYR A 128 -14.65 -0.96 1.00
C TYR A 128 -13.95 -1.92 1.94
N THR A 129 -14.66 -2.39 2.96
CA THR A 129 -14.17 -3.36 3.94
C THR A 129 -14.92 -4.68 3.82
N PHE A 130 -14.26 -5.76 4.20
CA PHE A 130 -14.81 -7.10 4.21
C PHE A 130 -14.10 -7.94 5.28
N PHE A 131 -14.67 -9.09 5.66
CA PHE A 131 -14.21 -9.86 6.81
C PHE A 131 -14.15 -11.35 6.50
N SER A 132 -13.21 -12.04 7.14
CA SER A 132 -13.15 -13.49 7.23
C SER A 132 -13.10 -13.92 8.69
N GLU A 133 -13.82 -14.98 9.04
CA GLU A 133 -13.79 -15.62 10.37
C GLU A 133 -13.05 -16.97 10.33
N ASP A 134 -12.60 -17.41 9.17
CA ASP A 134 -12.05 -18.75 8.88
C ASP A 134 -10.62 -18.73 8.32
N GLY A 135 -9.88 -17.66 8.59
CA GLY A 135 -8.47 -17.52 8.19
C GLY A 135 -8.28 -17.25 6.70
N GLY A 136 -9.26 -16.58 6.07
CA GLY A 136 -9.19 -16.20 4.66
C GLY A 136 -9.70 -17.26 3.70
N GLU A 137 -10.40 -18.31 4.19
CA GLU A 137 -11.03 -19.28 3.28
C GLU A 137 -12.25 -18.67 2.61
N THR A 138 -13.05 -17.91 3.36
CA THR A 138 -14.22 -17.18 2.83
C THR A 138 -14.25 -15.75 3.35
N PHE A 139 -14.88 -14.84 2.60
CA PHE A 139 -15.04 -13.44 2.97
C PHE A 139 -16.50 -12.98 2.89
N SER A 140 -16.87 -12.03 3.75
CA SER A 140 -18.16 -11.37 3.70
C SER A 140 -18.26 -10.46 2.48
N GLU A 141 -19.50 -10.09 2.10
CA GLU A 141 -19.70 -9.06 1.08
C GLU A 141 -19.03 -7.73 1.45
N PRO A 142 -18.47 -6.99 0.48
CA PRO A 142 -17.84 -5.72 0.72
C PRO A 142 -18.84 -4.66 1.20
N GLN A 143 -18.41 -3.85 2.18
CA GLN A 143 -19.18 -2.73 2.70
C GLN A 143 -18.39 -1.44 2.56
N ARG A 144 -19.02 -0.38 2.03
CA ARG A 144 -18.38 0.92 1.85
C ARG A 144 -18.06 1.58 3.19
N ILE A 145 -16.88 2.19 3.30
CA ILE A 145 -16.58 3.14 4.37
C ILE A 145 -17.21 4.49 3.98
N GLU A 146 -18.23 4.90 4.73
CA GLU A 146 -18.89 6.17 4.49
C GLU A 146 -18.11 7.30 5.18
N MET A 147 -17.50 8.18 4.39
CA MET A 147 -16.85 9.38 4.91
C MET A 147 -17.90 10.33 5.49
N LYS A 148 -17.67 10.85 6.71
CA LYS A 148 -18.70 11.56 7.47
C LYS A 148 -18.69 13.06 7.23
N SER A 149 -17.52 13.69 7.14
CA SER A 149 -17.41 15.13 7.16
C SER A 149 -16.52 15.69 6.05
N LYS A 150 -15.23 15.82 6.32
CA LYS A 150 -14.27 16.57 5.47
C LYS A 150 -14.10 15.99 4.06
N TYR A 151 -14.16 14.68 3.94
CA TYR A 151 -13.86 13.97 2.68
C TYR A 151 -15.09 13.34 2.03
N ARG A 152 -16.28 13.69 2.50
CA ARG A 152 -17.52 13.17 1.94
C ARG A 152 -17.67 13.52 0.47
N GLY A 153 -17.82 12.49 -0.38
CA GLY A 153 -17.98 12.65 -1.83
C GLY A 153 -16.68 12.87 -2.61
N LEU A 154 -15.53 12.86 -1.93
CA LEU A 154 -14.22 12.90 -2.58
C LEU A 154 -13.74 11.49 -2.91
N SER A 155 -12.72 11.39 -3.77
CA SER A 155 -12.07 10.12 -4.10
C SER A 155 -11.04 9.77 -3.04
N CYS A 156 -11.16 8.55 -2.46
CA CYS A 156 -10.27 8.03 -1.42
C CYS A 156 -9.55 6.78 -1.91
N VAL A 157 -8.22 6.78 -1.87
CA VAL A 157 -7.35 5.70 -2.36
C VAL A 157 -6.57 5.08 -1.22
N LEU A 158 -6.68 3.77 -1.09
CA LEU A 158 -5.87 3.01 -0.14
C LEU A 158 -4.40 3.03 -0.55
N THR A 159 -3.52 3.32 0.39
CA THR A 159 -2.08 3.46 0.11
C THR A 159 -1.19 2.57 0.96
N SER A 160 -1.67 2.09 2.11
CA SER A 160 -0.90 1.25 3.03
C SER A 160 -1.77 0.15 3.63
N PRO A 161 -1.19 -0.95 4.12
CA PRO A 161 -1.91 -1.92 4.91
C PRO A 161 -2.66 -1.28 6.09
N PRO A 162 -3.86 -1.76 6.42
CA PRO A 162 -4.55 -1.34 7.63
C PRO A 162 -3.78 -1.79 8.87
N LEU A 163 -3.96 -1.10 9.99
CA LEU A 163 -3.31 -1.40 11.26
C LEU A 163 -4.31 -1.83 12.33
N LEU A 164 -3.98 -2.86 13.07
CA LEU A 164 -4.57 -3.13 14.38
C LEU A 164 -3.70 -2.44 15.44
N LEU A 165 -4.18 -1.32 15.96
CA LEU A 165 -3.44 -0.53 16.95
C LEU A 165 -3.38 -1.25 18.30
N LYS A 166 -2.35 -0.96 19.09
CA LYS A 166 -2.13 -1.54 20.42
C LYS A 166 -3.22 -1.16 21.44
N ASP A 167 -4.09 -0.23 21.10
CA ASP A 167 -5.30 0.09 21.87
C ASP A 167 -6.55 -0.67 21.42
N GLY A 168 -6.44 -1.50 20.38
CA GLY A 168 -7.50 -2.34 19.82
C GLY A 168 -8.32 -1.70 18.71
N ARG A 169 -8.04 -0.44 18.32
CA ARG A 169 -8.68 0.18 17.16
C ARG A 169 -8.09 -0.39 15.86
N VAL A 170 -8.94 -0.49 14.85
CA VAL A 170 -8.51 -0.67 13.45
C VAL A 170 -8.35 0.70 12.83
N MET A 171 -7.23 0.92 12.15
CA MET A 171 -6.93 2.14 11.42
C MET A 171 -6.78 1.83 9.93
N VAL A 172 -7.43 2.64 9.09
CA VAL A 172 -7.24 2.63 7.63
C VAL A 172 -6.72 4.00 7.22
N ASN A 173 -5.64 4.02 6.48
CA ASN A 173 -5.04 5.22 5.92
C ASN A 173 -5.23 5.27 4.40
N PHE A 174 -5.39 6.49 3.88
CA PHE A 174 -5.72 6.71 2.49
C PHE A 174 -5.32 8.10 2.02
N GLU A 175 -5.17 8.23 0.72
CA GLU A 175 -5.06 9.52 0.06
C GLU A 175 -6.42 10.02 -0.41
N VAL A 176 -6.60 11.33 -0.37
CA VAL A 176 -7.84 12.01 -0.78
C VAL A 176 -7.56 12.91 -1.97
N TYR A 177 -8.36 12.76 -3.00
CA TYR A 177 -8.31 13.54 -4.24
C TYR A 177 -9.65 14.19 -4.53
N LYS A 178 -9.63 15.25 -5.35
CA LYS A 178 -10.83 15.85 -5.94
C LYS A 178 -11.58 14.85 -6.82
N THR A 179 -12.84 15.14 -7.07
CA THR A 179 -13.63 14.41 -8.07
C THR A 179 -13.14 14.70 -9.49
N TYR A 180 -13.24 13.73 -10.37
CA TYR A 180 -12.59 13.67 -11.69
C TYR A 180 -12.75 14.93 -12.58
N TYR A 181 -13.89 15.60 -12.52
CA TYR A 181 -14.20 16.80 -13.32
C TYR A 181 -14.13 18.10 -12.52
N ASP A 182 -13.64 18.09 -11.29
CA ASP A 182 -13.51 19.29 -10.49
C ASP A 182 -12.32 20.14 -10.97
N GLU A 183 -12.64 21.28 -11.61
CA GLU A 183 -11.66 22.27 -12.09
C GLU A 183 -11.21 23.26 -11.00
N GLY A 184 -11.65 23.09 -9.74
CA GLY A 184 -11.21 23.88 -8.59
C GLY A 184 -9.71 23.74 -8.31
N PRO A 185 -9.19 24.47 -7.31
CA PRO A 185 -7.78 24.39 -6.93
C PRO A 185 -7.36 22.95 -6.63
N PHE A 186 -6.07 22.67 -6.84
CA PHE A 186 -5.52 21.38 -6.45
C PHE A 186 -5.78 21.10 -4.97
N SER A 187 -6.15 19.87 -4.69
CA SER A 187 -6.37 19.39 -3.32
C SER A 187 -5.98 17.93 -3.24
N HIS A 188 -5.04 17.63 -2.34
CA HIS A 188 -4.59 16.28 -2.03
C HIS A 188 -4.22 16.20 -0.56
N HIS A 189 -4.63 15.13 0.12
CA HIS A 189 -4.36 14.93 1.54
C HIS A 189 -3.95 13.49 1.79
N ALA A 190 -3.01 13.29 2.72
CA ALA A 190 -2.84 12.04 3.44
C ALA A 190 -3.79 12.05 4.65
N ALA A 191 -4.56 11.00 4.83
CA ALA A 191 -5.59 10.92 5.86
C ALA A 191 -5.73 9.52 6.44
N CYS A 192 -6.40 9.43 7.57
CA CYS A 192 -6.77 8.15 8.18
C CYS A 192 -8.16 8.20 8.82
N ILE A 193 -8.69 7.02 9.13
CA ILE A 193 -9.95 6.82 9.83
C ILE A 193 -9.84 5.64 10.79
N PHE A 194 -10.57 5.70 11.90
CA PHE A 194 -10.49 4.69 12.97
C PHE A 194 -11.82 3.99 13.18
N SER A 195 -11.73 2.70 13.52
CA SER A 195 -12.85 1.90 14.02
C SER A 195 -12.51 1.33 15.39
N SER A 196 -13.44 1.42 16.34
CA SER A 196 -13.33 0.84 17.69
C SER A 196 -14.07 -0.49 17.85
N ASP A 197 -14.68 -1.01 16.79
CA ASP A 197 -15.49 -2.23 16.78
C ASP A 197 -15.02 -3.26 15.75
N GLY A 198 -13.71 -3.23 15.44
CA GLY A 198 -13.07 -4.16 14.54
C GLY A 198 -13.38 -3.92 13.06
N GLY A 199 -13.63 -2.66 12.66
CA GLY A 199 -13.83 -2.27 11.25
C GLY A 199 -15.30 -2.26 10.81
N LYS A 200 -16.27 -2.40 11.72
CA LYS A 200 -17.69 -2.41 11.40
C LYS A 200 -18.29 -1.01 11.27
N THR A 201 -17.88 -0.10 12.15
CA THR A 201 -18.25 1.32 12.09
C THR A 201 -17.02 2.22 12.18
N TRP A 202 -17.11 3.41 11.61
CA TRP A 202 -15.98 4.32 11.44
C TRP A 202 -16.22 5.66 12.11
N GLY A 203 -15.16 6.24 12.67
CA GLY A 203 -15.15 7.57 13.28
C GLY A 203 -15.16 8.71 12.26
N GLU A 204 -14.72 9.89 12.68
CA GLU A 204 -14.42 11.02 11.81
C GLU A 204 -13.03 10.83 11.17
N GLU A 205 -12.86 11.39 9.99
CA GLU A 205 -11.57 11.37 9.29
C GLU A 205 -10.57 12.32 9.94
N VAL A 206 -9.31 11.90 9.98
CA VAL A 206 -8.18 12.72 10.46
C VAL A 206 -7.24 13.01 9.30
N THR A 207 -6.93 14.29 9.11
CA THR A 207 -5.88 14.71 8.16
C THR A 207 -4.51 14.50 8.79
N ILE A 208 -3.63 13.80 8.09
CA ILE A 208 -2.24 13.56 8.50
C ILE A 208 -1.35 14.66 7.91
N SER A 209 -1.45 14.88 6.61
CA SER A 209 -0.70 15.91 5.88
C SER A 209 -1.53 16.46 4.73
N GLU A 210 -1.44 17.76 4.50
CA GLU A 210 -2.06 18.43 3.36
C GLU A 210 -0.99 18.77 2.33
N ALA A 211 -1.31 18.59 1.05
CA ALA A 211 -0.41 19.00 -0.01
C ALA A 211 -0.40 20.53 -0.14
N GLY A 212 0.78 21.09 0.02
CA GLY A 212 1.12 22.43 -0.46
C GLY A 212 1.99 22.31 -1.72
N ASP A 213 3.23 22.80 -1.64
CA ASP A 213 4.24 22.58 -2.67
C ASP A 213 4.78 21.14 -2.64
N ILE A 214 4.73 20.49 -1.48
CA ILE A 214 5.15 19.10 -1.28
C ILE A 214 3.92 18.19 -1.28
N TYR A 215 3.93 17.17 -2.14
CA TYR A 215 2.90 16.13 -2.19
C TYR A 215 3.21 15.01 -1.21
N PRO A 216 2.26 14.64 -0.33
CA PRO A 216 2.37 13.46 0.51
C PRO A 216 1.81 12.22 -0.21
N TRP A 217 2.60 11.64 -1.12
CA TRP A 217 2.23 10.41 -1.81
C TRP A 217 2.57 9.15 -1.04
N ASP A 218 1.80 8.10 -1.31
CA ASP A 218 2.14 6.74 -0.90
C ASP A 218 2.57 6.65 0.57
N HIS A 219 1.78 7.25 1.46
CA HIS A 219 2.10 7.25 2.88
C HIS A 219 1.92 5.86 3.51
N ARG A 220 2.84 5.47 4.41
CA ARG A 220 3.02 4.13 4.96
C ARG A 220 3.15 4.18 6.47
N MET A 221 2.16 3.60 7.15
CA MET A 221 2.01 3.77 8.58
C MET A 221 2.48 2.57 9.39
N GLY A 222 2.88 2.85 10.62
CA GLY A 222 3.13 1.85 11.66
C GLY A 222 2.90 2.42 13.05
N GLU A 223 2.63 1.55 14.01
CA GLU A 223 2.59 1.89 15.43
C GLU A 223 3.82 1.32 16.12
N LEU A 224 4.66 2.18 16.71
CA LEU A 224 5.88 1.80 17.42
C LEU A 224 5.56 1.42 18.85
N GLU A 225 5.05 2.36 19.63
CA GLU A 225 4.55 2.13 20.98
C GLU A 225 3.06 2.52 21.03
N LYS A 226 2.36 2.08 22.07
CA LYS A 226 0.94 2.38 22.21
C LYS A 226 0.67 3.89 22.10
N GLY A 227 -0.03 4.28 21.04
CA GLY A 227 -0.37 5.67 20.73
C GLY A 227 0.74 6.45 20.03
N HIS A 228 1.93 5.88 19.83
CA HIS A 228 2.98 6.48 19.00
C HIS A 228 2.94 5.87 17.60
N LEU A 229 2.40 6.61 16.65
CA LEU A 229 2.34 6.24 15.25
C LEU A 229 3.39 7.01 14.46
N VAL A 230 3.90 6.39 13.41
CA VAL A 230 4.78 6.99 12.42
C VAL A 230 4.21 6.76 11.02
N ASP A 231 4.36 7.74 10.15
CA ASP A 231 3.94 7.68 8.76
C ASP A 231 5.09 8.09 7.84
N TYR A 232 5.53 7.18 6.96
CA TYR A 232 6.59 7.43 6.00
C TYR A 232 5.97 7.73 4.64
N ILE A 233 6.33 8.86 4.07
CA ILE A 233 5.68 9.47 2.93
C ILE A 233 6.65 9.56 1.77
N TRP A 234 6.25 9.07 0.61
CA TRP A 234 6.96 9.36 -0.64
C TRP A 234 6.60 10.77 -1.08
N THR A 235 7.53 11.69 -0.94
CA THR A 235 7.30 13.12 -1.18
C THR A 235 7.78 13.56 -2.55
N PHE A 236 6.99 14.44 -3.17
CA PHE A 236 7.28 15.07 -4.46
C PHE A 236 7.15 16.59 -4.32
N ASP A 237 8.17 17.34 -4.77
CA ASP A 237 8.15 18.82 -4.75
C ASP A 237 7.70 19.36 -6.12
N ARG A 238 6.54 20.00 -6.16
CA ARG A 238 5.97 20.61 -7.37
C ARG A 238 6.78 21.76 -7.92
N ARG A 239 7.55 22.48 -7.08
CA ARG A 239 8.34 23.64 -7.50
C ARG A 239 9.49 23.24 -8.40
N ILE A 240 10.04 22.05 -8.17
CA ILE A 240 11.18 21.50 -8.93
C ILE A 240 10.76 20.31 -9.79
N ASN A 241 9.51 19.83 -9.66
CA ASN A 241 8.96 18.65 -10.32
C ASN A 241 9.85 17.40 -10.16
N ASP A 242 10.27 17.13 -8.91
CA ASP A 242 11.12 15.99 -8.62
C ASP A 242 10.77 15.35 -7.26
N TYR A 243 11.16 14.09 -7.09
CA TYR A 243 11.00 13.38 -5.84
C TYR A 243 12.05 13.85 -4.83
N LEU A 244 11.60 13.96 -3.58
CA LEU A 244 12.48 14.19 -2.44
C LEU A 244 12.84 12.86 -1.78
N ASN A 245 13.66 12.90 -0.73
CA ASN A 245 13.80 11.77 0.19
C ASN A 245 12.45 11.41 0.83
N ILE A 246 12.36 10.22 1.38
CA ILE A 246 11.25 9.82 2.24
C ILE A 246 11.19 10.78 3.42
N HIS A 247 10.01 11.35 3.65
CA HIS A 247 9.74 12.12 4.86
C HIS A 247 8.88 11.30 5.81
N MET A 248 9.02 11.54 7.09
CA MET A 248 8.12 10.98 8.09
C MET A 248 7.39 12.08 8.84
N THR A 249 6.21 11.73 9.36
CA THR A 249 5.51 12.47 10.40
C THR A 249 5.16 11.51 11.53
N GLU A 250 4.97 12.02 12.74
CA GLU A 250 4.67 11.20 13.91
C GLU A 250 3.50 11.76 14.71
N SER A 251 2.76 10.86 15.34
CA SER A 251 1.67 11.17 16.26
C SER A 251 1.94 10.51 17.60
N PHE A 252 1.72 11.23 18.70
CA PHE A 252 1.87 10.72 20.09
C PHE A 252 0.54 10.59 20.82
N ASP A 253 -0.58 10.87 20.17
CA ASP A 253 -1.93 10.85 20.73
C ASP A 253 -2.84 9.79 20.10
N GLY A 254 -2.24 8.79 19.46
CA GLY A 254 -2.96 7.70 18.81
C GLY A 254 -3.54 8.07 17.44
N GLY A 255 -2.91 9.01 16.73
CA GLY A 255 -3.21 9.35 15.35
C GLY A 255 -4.15 10.54 15.16
N TYR A 256 -4.43 11.32 16.21
CA TYR A 256 -5.32 12.48 16.08
C TYR A 256 -4.62 13.78 15.71
N THR A 257 -3.35 13.95 16.14
CA THR A 257 -2.50 15.08 15.72
C THR A 257 -1.15 14.58 15.22
N TRP A 258 -0.57 15.30 14.26
CA TRP A 258 0.63 14.89 13.55
C TRP A 258 1.67 16.01 13.52
N SER A 259 2.94 15.64 13.57
CA SER A 259 4.06 16.58 13.51
C SER A 259 4.27 17.13 12.09
N ASP A 260 5.11 18.13 11.96
CA ASP A 260 5.68 18.54 10.68
C ASP A 260 6.49 17.39 10.05
N LEU A 261 6.66 17.45 8.73
CA LEU A 261 7.44 16.46 7.96
C LEU A 261 8.92 16.53 8.31
N ILE A 262 9.54 15.37 8.52
CA ILE A 262 10.96 15.19 8.82
C ILE A 262 11.59 14.38 7.69
N ASP A 263 12.64 14.90 7.05
CA ASP A 263 13.45 14.16 6.07
C ASP A 263 14.27 13.08 6.78
N VAL A 264 14.06 11.80 6.40
CA VAL A 264 14.78 10.68 7.01
C VAL A 264 16.05 10.27 6.24
N GLY A 265 16.41 11.01 5.20
CA GLY A 265 17.64 10.82 4.42
C GLY A 265 17.64 9.57 3.52
N LEU A 266 16.53 8.86 3.37
CA LEU A 266 16.42 7.69 2.50
C LEU A 266 15.74 8.09 1.19
N PRO A 267 16.33 7.79 0.02
CA PRO A 267 15.71 8.11 -1.26
C PRO A 267 14.67 7.08 -1.66
N GLY A 268 13.62 7.50 -2.38
CA GLY A 268 12.67 6.60 -3.04
C GLY A 268 11.36 6.40 -2.31
N GLN A 269 10.73 5.25 -2.55
CA GLN A 269 9.36 4.95 -2.15
C GLN A 269 9.34 4.03 -0.92
N ALA A 270 8.80 4.48 0.19
CA ALA A 270 8.72 3.71 1.43
C ALA A 270 7.75 2.53 1.32
N GLY A 271 8.04 1.45 2.07
CA GLY A 271 7.05 0.47 2.51
C GLY A 271 6.58 0.77 3.94
N ASN A 272 5.72 -0.08 4.49
CA ASN A 272 5.24 0.11 5.86
C ASN A 272 6.35 -0.22 6.88
N PRO A 273 6.54 0.60 7.93
CA PRO A 273 7.47 0.32 9.00
C PRO A 273 6.94 -0.80 9.91
N VAL A 274 7.84 -1.59 10.47
CA VAL A 274 7.54 -2.56 11.51
C VAL A 274 8.52 -2.38 12.65
N GLN A 275 8.00 -2.31 13.90
CA GLN A 275 8.84 -2.37 15.08
C GLN A 275 9.18 -3.82 15.41
N LEU A 276 10.48 -4.12 15.47
CA LEU A 276 10.98 -5.43 15.83
C LEU A 276 10.90 -5.67 17.35
N PRO A 277 10.92 -6.94 17.82
CA PRO A 277 10.89 -7.24 19.25
C PRO A 277 12.03 -6.61 20.06
N ASP A 278 13.16 -6.30 19.45
CA ASP A 278 14.31 -5.63 20.08
C ASP A 278 14.22 -4.09 20.08
N GLY A 279 13.11 -3.53 19.60
CA GLY A 279 12.81 -2.10 19.57
C GLY A 279 13.29 -1.37 18.33
N ARG A 280 14.06 -2.01 17.45
CA ARG A 280 14.42 -1.42 16.15
C ARG A 280 13.18 -1.21 15.28
N VAL A 281 13.22 -0.17 14.46
CA VAL A 281 12.23 0.03 13.38
C VAL A 281 12.84 -0.45 12.08
N ALA A 282 12.21 -1.40 11.41
CA ALA A 282 12.56 -1.89 10.09
C ALA A 282 11.72 -1.17 9.03
N LEU A 283 12.37 -0.56 8.04
CA LEU A 283 11.72 0.16 6.95
C LEU A 283 12.21 -0.39 5.60
N PRO A 284 11.39 -1.14 4.86
CA PRO A 284 11.68 -1.49 3.49
C PRO A 284 11.36 -0.30 2.58
N TYR A 285 12.13 -0.10 1.52
CA TYR A 285 11.86 0.95 0.54
C TYR A 285 12.47 0.61 -0.82
N PHE A 286 11.86 1.12 -1.88
CA PHE A 286 12.42 1.06 -3.22
C PHE A 286 13.25 2.30 -3.51
N ASP A 287 14.58 2.13 -3.58
CA ASP A 287 15.49 3.14 -4.10
C ASP A 287 15.42 3.15 -5.63
N ARG A 288 15.01 4.31 -6.19
CA ARG A 288 14.86 4.51 -7.63
C ARG A 288 15.89 5.50 -8.21
N THR A 289 16.86 5.93 -7.40
CA THR A 289 17.89 6.88 -7.84
C THR A 289 18.88 6.27 -8.83
N GLY A 290 18.97 4.96 -8.85
CA GLY A 290 19.80 4.17 -9.77
C GLY A 290 19.03 3.01 -10.38
N VAL A 291 19.63 1.83 -10.40
CA VAL A 291 18.92 0.59 -10.70
C VAL A 291 17.88 0.36 -9.60
N PRO A 292 16.59 0.19 -9.95
CA PRO A 292 15.55 0.03 -8.94
C PRO A 292 15.89 -1.11 -7.97
N THR A 293 16.02 -0.78 -6.70
CA THR A 293 16.49 -1.73 -5.68
C THR A 293 15.61 -1.67 -4.45
N LEU A 294 15.03 -2.81 -4.05
CA LEU A 294 14.40 -2.95 -2.75
C LEU A 294 15.47 -3.03 -1.68
N LYS A 295 15.45 -2.11 -0.76
CA LYS A 295 16.36 -2.02 0.38
C LYS A 295 15.60 -2.13 1.69
N LEU A 296 16.29 -2.56 2.75
CA LEU A 296 15.78 -2.61 4.11
C LEU A 296 16.72 -1.85 5.01
N ALA A 297 16.22 -0.82 5.67
CA ALA A 297 16.96 0.00 6.63
C ALA A 297 16.44 -0.21 8.06
N PHE A 298 17.31 -0.03 9.05
CA PHE A 298 16.98 -0.17 10.48
C PHE A 298 17.26 1.13 11.20
N SER A 299 16.34 1.55 12.05
CA SER A 299 16.48 2.68 12.96
C SER A 299 16.49 2.22 14.42
N TYR A 300 17.27 2.91 15.26
CA TYR A 300 17.40 2.67 16.71
C TYR A 300 16.84 3.84 17.54
N ASP A 301 16.27 4.84 16.91
CA ASP A 301 15.81 6.10 17.52
C ASP A 301 14.36 6.45 17.20
N GLY A 302 13.53 5.44 17.02
CA GLY A 302 12.10 5.62 16.72
C GLY A 302 11.82 5.96 15.25
N GLY A 303 12.70 5.57 14.34
CA GLY A 303 12.47 5.71 12.90
C GLY A 303 12.92 7.04 12.29
N LYS A 304 13.66 7.87 13.04
CA LYS A 304 14.12 9.21 12.57
C LYS A 304 15.39 9.13 11.76
N ASN A 305 16.33 8.31 12.21
CA ASN A 305 17.62 8.10 11.53
C ASN A 305 17.81 6.62 11.25
N PHE A 306 18.30 6.30 10.06
CA PHE A 306 18.52 4.94 9.62
C PHE A 306 20.01 4.66 9.41
N GLY A 307 20.42 3.43 9.75
CA GLY A 307 21.75 2.92 9.43
C GLY A 307 21.91 2.56 7.96
N GLU A 308 23.09 2.04 7.60
CA GLU A 308 23.35 1.57 6.23
C GLU A 308 22.33 0.51 5.81
N PRO A 309 21.60 0.72 4.71
CA PRO A 309 20.58 -0.22 4.28
C PRO A 309 21.17 -1.48 3.67
N MET A 310 20.53 -2.64 3.91
CA MET A 310 20.84 -3.85 3.18
C MET A 310 20.02 -3.94 1.87
N GLU A 311 20.64 -4.45 0.82
CA GLU A 311 19.96 -4.80 -0.42
C GLU A 311 19.16 -6.09 -0.22
N VAL A 312 17.84 -6.04 -0.53
CA VAL A 312 16.93 -7.18 -0.46
C VAL A 312 16.70 -7.76 -1.85
N TYR A 313 16.44 -6.89 -2.83
CA TYR A 313 16.20 -7.30 -4.21
C TYR A 313 16.65 -6.20 -5.17
N ARG A 314 17.46 -6.55 -6.17
CA ARG A 314 17.87 -5.64 -7.24
C ARG A 314 17.10 -5.99 -8.51
N HIS A 315 16.43 -5.01 -9.09
CA HIS A 315 15.66 -5.21 -10.30
C HIS A 315 16.49 -4.88 -11.54
N GLU A 316 16.65 -5.86 -12.45
CA GLU A 316 17.42 -5.70 -13.69
C GLU A 316 16.61 -5.03 -14.81
N ALA A 317 15.99 -3.89 -14.52
CA ALA A 317 15.29 -3.09 -15.50
C ALA A 317 16.03 -1.77 -15.76
N PRO A 318 15.82 -1.12 -16.92
CA PRO A 318 16.32 0.21 -17.13
C PRO A 318 15.86 1.16 -16.02
N LYS A 319 16.74 2.10 -15.65
CA LYS A 319 16.39 3.19 -14.76
C LYS A 319 15.17 3.92 -15.33
N ALA A 320 14.14 4.16 -14.52
CA ALA A 320 13.06 5.06 -14.90
C ALA A 320 13.64 6.47 -15.09
N GLU A 321 13.25 7.15 -16.14
CA GLU A 321 13.60 8.57 -16.32
C GLU A 321 12.72 9.38 -15.38
N HIS A 322 13.31 10.24 -14.55
CA HIS A 322 12.54 11.12 -13.67
C HIS A 322 11.77 12.15 -14.49
N ALA A 323 10.48 12.26 -14.21
CA ALA A 323 9.64 13.31 -14.74
C ALA A 323 10.11 14.65 -14.19
N LYS A 324 10.38 15.62 -15.06
CA LYS A 324 10.94 16.91 -14.66
C LYS A 324 10.15 18.13 -15.13
N ASN A 325 9.10 17.93 -15.93
CA ASN A 325 8.40 19.04 -16.57
C ASN A 325 7.00 19.27 -16.00
N ALA A 326 6.33 18.24 -15.49
CA ALA A 326 5.00 18.36 -14.92
C ALA A 326 4.65 17.20 -13.97
N TYR A 327 3.71 17.46 -13.07
CA TYR A 327 3.17 16.45 -12.15
C TYR A 327 2.52 15.25 -12.88
N ALA A 328 1.87 15.48 -14.00
CA ALA A 328 1.29 14.43 -14.83
C ALA A 328 2.33 13.42 -15.33
N GLU A 329 3.55 13.88 -15.64
CA GLU A 329 4.64 12.99 -16.06
C GLU A 329 5.07 12.03 -14.94
N ALA A 330 4.97 12.44 -13.67
CA ALA A 330 5.24 11.55 -12.53
C ALA A 330 4.20 10.43 -12.43
N TRP A 331 2.93 10.70 -12.74
CA TRP A 331 1.90 9.67 -12.85
C TRP A 331 2.18 8.67 -13.98
N ASP A 332 2.58 9.17 -15.14
CA ASP A 332 2.97 8.34 -16.28
C ASP A 332 4.19 7.47 -15.97
N GLU A 333 5.17 8.03 -15.28
CA GLU A 333 6.38 7.32 -14.86
C GLU A 333 6.03 6.17 -13.90
N MET A 334 5.18 6.44 -12.89
CA MET A 334 4.72 5.40 -11.97
C MET A 334 4.02 4.24 -12.70
N GLY A 335 3.29 4.54 -13.76
CA GLY A 335 2.68 3.55 -14.65
C GLY A 335 3.68 2.61 -15.32
N LYS A 336 4.91 3.06 -15.53
CA LYS A 336 5.98 2.32 -16.25
C LYS A 336 6.85 1.46 -15.33
N TYR A 337 6.76 1.60 -14.00
CA TYR A 337 7.57 0.80 -13.08
C TYR A 337 7.21 -0.69 -13.16
N THR A 338 8.23 -1.51 -13.37
CA THR A 338 8.11 -2.98 -13.44
C THR A 338 8.51 -3.68 -12.15
N ALA A 339 8.92 -2.94 -11.12
CA ALA A 339 9.10 -3.39 -9.76
C ALA A 339 8.70 -2.28 -8.77
N GLY A 340 8.17 -2.66 -7.63
CA GLY A 340 7.75 -1.69 -6.61
C GLY A 340 6.86 -2.27 -5.54
N HIS A 341 6.28 -1.36 -4.74
CA HIS A 341 5.45 -1.64 -3.57
C HIS A 341 6.05 -2.73 -2.68
N CYS A 342 6.64 -2.31 -1.58
CA CYS A 342 7.22 -3.23 -0.61
C CYS A 342 6.47 -3.11 0.72
N PHE A 343 5.64 -4.10 1.03
CA PHE A 343 5.01 -4.21 2.34
C PHE A 343 5.59 -5.38 3.11
N GLN A 344 5.48 -5.33 4.42
CA GLN A 344 6.04 -6.34 5.29
C GLN A 344 5.16 -6.63 6.50
N ASP A 345 5.30 -7.84 7.03
CA ASP A 345 4.75 -8.28 8.30
C ASP A 345 5.78 -9.17 9.03
N LEU A 346 5.56 -9.44 10.30
CA LEU A 346 6.37 -10.38 11.07
C LEU A 346 5.79 -11.79 10.96
N ASP A 347 6.65 -12.77 10.75
CA ASP A 347 6.27 -14.16 10.96
C ASP A 347 6.17 -14.47 12.48
N THR A 348 5.69 -15.65 12.81
CA THR A 348 5.53 -16.08 14.22
C THR A 348 6.83 -16.23 14.99
N ASP A 349 7.97 -16.26 14.31
CA ASP A 349 9.31 -16.30 14.90
C ASP A 349 9.93 -14.90 15.04
N GLY A 350 9.22 -13.85 14.60
CA GLY A 350 9.66 -12.45 14.63
C GLY A 350 10.58 -12.06 13.48
N ASN A 351 10.64 -12.83 12.39
CA ASN A 351 11.37 -12.47 11.19
C ASN A 351 10.48 -11.67 10.23
N LEU A 352 11.10 -10.88 9.37
CA LEU A 352 10.36 -10.09 8.38
C LEU A 352 10.00 -10.91 7.14
N LEU A 353 8.76 -10.80 6.74
CA LEU A 353 8.26 -11.23 5.43
C LEU A 353 7.99 -9.98 4.59
N ILE A 354 8.75 -9.77 3.53
CA ILE A 354 8.64 -8.58 2.67
C ILE A 354 8.10 -9.03 1.32
N VAL A 355 7.01 -8.41 0.88
CA VAL A 355 6.42 -8.65 -0.45
C VAL A 355 6.67 -7.47 -1.37
N ASN A 356 6.86 -7.76 -2.67
CA ASN A 356 6.95 -6.77 -3.73
C ASN A 356 6.51 -7.36 -5.07
N TYR A 357 6.17 -6.50 -6.04
CA TYR A 357 6.08 -6.98 -7.41
C TYR A 357 7.38 -6.76 -8.16
N ALA A 358 7.68 -7.65 -9.10
CA ALA A 358 8.77 -7.50 -10.05
C ALA A 358 8.49 -8.30 -11.34
N GLY A 359 8.86 -7.76 -12.48
CA GLY A 359 8.70 -8.46 -13.75
C GLY A 359 9.43 -7.78 -14.91
N PRO A 360 9.49 -8.42 -16.07
CA PRO A 360 10.20 -7.88 -17.24
C PRO A 360 9.44 -6.71 -17.89
N GLN A 361 8.13 -6.63 -17.71
CA GLN A 361 7.27 -5.62 -18.34
C GLN A 361 6.06 -5.34 -17.44
N THR A 362 5.40 -4.19 -17.62
CA THR A 362 4.24 -3.78 -16.81
C THR A 362 3.01 -4.68 -16.95
N HIS A 363 2.91 -5.40 -18.05
CA HIS A 363 1.87 -6.40 -18.29
C HIS A 363 2.31 -7.83 -17.90
N GLN A 364 3.49 -8.00 -17.31
CA GLN A 364 3.96 -9.28 -16.79
C GLN A 364 4.80 -9.03 -15.54
N THR A 365 4.16 -9.04 -14.38
CA THR A 365 4.82 -8.90 -13.09
C THR A 365 4.41 -10.02 -12.14
N ASN A 366 5.34 -10.46 -11.33
CA ASN A 366 5.18 -11.51 -10.33
C ASN A 366 4.93 -10.89 -8.96
N THR A 367 4.28 -11.62 -8.08
CA THR A 367 4.28 -11.34 -6.64
C THR A 367 5.42 -12.12 -5.99
N MET A 368 6.35 -11.39 -5.39
CA MET A 368 7.54 -11.92 -4.72
C MET A 368 7.37 -11.83 -3.21
N LEU A 369 7.91 -12.81 -2.48
CA LEU A 369 8.06 -12.75 -1.03
C LEU A 369 9.50 -13.05 -0.65
N THR A 370 10.08 -12.21 0.21
CA THR A 370 11.43 -12.40 0.76
C THR A 370 11.34 -12.52 2.29
N LYS A 371 11.90 -13.59 2.84
CA LYS A 371 12.08 -13.77 4.28
C LYS A 371 13.44 -13.25 4.71
N VAL A 372 13.45 -12.34 5.69
CA VAL A 372 14.67 -11.78 6.29
C VAL A 372 14.72 -12.13 7.76
N LEU A 373 15.77 -12.84 8.17
CA LEU A 373 16.07 -13.09 9.58
C LEU A 373 16.65 -11.81 10.20
N VAL A 374 16.12 -11.37 11.36
CA VAL A 374 16.49 -10.11 12.00
C VAL A 374 17.02 -10.28 13.42
#